data_74bc157d1a26344714f744660bb0438f
#
_entry.id   74bc157d1a26344714f744660bb0438f
#
_cell.length_a   1.000
_cell.length_b   1.000
_cell.length_c   1.000
_cell.angle_alpha   90.00
_cell.angle_beta   90.00
_cell.angle_gamma   90.00
#
_symmetry.space_group_name_H-M   'P 1'
#
loop_
_entity.id
_entity.type
_entity.pdbx_description
1 polymer ?
#
loop_
_entity_poly.entity_id
_entity_poly.type
_entity_poly.pdbx_seq_one_letter_code
_entity_poly.pdbx_strand_id
1 'polypeptide(L)'
;LLDRHRLLRDKFSNSTDTDKEQKLTDAERRFLAKAVDFIYQLLDKRHLEVNTLAEKLCMSPRQLHRKLVAITGDSPASYMLKIKMQKARNLLETKPGLTIEDIADRCGFEHTPNFYSAFRKMYGVTPMDYRRGIGI
;
A
#
# COMPACT_ATOMS: atom_id res chain seq x y z
N LEU A 1 -7.21 14.43 9.95
CA LEU A 1 -6.34 13.46 9.26
C LEU A 1 -6.77 12.04 9.54
N LEU A 2 -7.02 11.71 10.80
CA LEU A 2 -7.46 10.36 11.18
C LEU A 2 -8.81 10.02 10.56
N ASP A 3 -9.75 10.96 10.56
CA ASP A 3 -11.07 10.72 9.97
C ASP A 3 -10.98 10.52 8.47
N ARG A 4 -10.08 11.28 7.79
CA ARG A 4 -9.87 11.15 6.36
C ARG A 4 -9.26 9.80 6.02
N HIS A 5 -8.28 9.35 6.79
CA HIS A 5 -7.68 8.02 6.62
C HIS A 5 -8.72 6.93 6.83
N ARG A 6 -9.59 7.11 7.82
CA ARG A 6 -10.66 6.15 8.09
C ARG A 6 -11.63 6.07 6.93
N LEU A 7 -12.05 7.22 6.38
CA LEU A 7 -12.98 7.26 5.26
C LEU A 7 -12.40 6.59 4.02
N LEU A 8 -11.13 6.85 3.72
CA LEU A 8 -10.48 6.25 2.57
C LEU A 8 -10.26 4.75 2.76
N ARG A 9 -9.95 4.33 3.97
CA ARG A 9 -9.85 2.91 4.28
C ARG A 9 -11.21 2.22 4.11
N ASP A 10 -12.28 2.87 4.54
CA ASP A 10 -13.64 2.33 4.42
C ASP A 10 -14.05 2.19 2.96
N LYS A 11 -13.58 3.05 2.07
CA LYS A 11 -13.83 2.91 0.63
C LYS A 11 -13.19 1.67 0.03
N PHE A 12 -12.06 1.23 0.55
CA PHE A 12 -11.37 0.05 0.08
C PHE A 12 -11.73 -1.20 0.82
N SER A 13 -12.03 -1.05 2.11
CA SER A 13 -12.46 -2.14 2.96
C SER A 13 -13.96 -2.05 3.09
N ASN A 14 -14.68 -2.94 2.45
CA ASN A 14 -16.11 -3.03 2.69
C ASN A 14 -16.34 -3.70 4.04
N SER A 15 -17.59 -3.79 4.47
CA SER A 15 -17.94 -4.41 5.75
C SER A 15 -17.45 -5.87 5.85
N THR A 16 -17.37 -6.55 4.72
CA THR A 16 -16.87 -7.93 4.66
C THR A 16 -15.40 -8.00 5.03
N ASP A 17 -14.59 -7.05 4.53
CA ASP A 17 -13.16 -7.00 4.85
C ASP A 17 -12.93 -6.68 6.32
N THR A 18 -13.75 -5.81 6.90
CA THR A 18 -13.68 -5.50 8.33
C THR A 18 -13.99 -6.76 9.16
N ASP A 19 -14.99 -7.52 8.75
CA ASP A 19 -15.34 -8.77 9.42
C ASP A 19 -14.20 -9.79 9.31
N LYS A 20 -13.52 -9.85 8.15
CA LYS A 20 -12.35 -10.72 7.96
C LYS A 20 -11.23 -10.32 8.89
N GLU A 21 -10.95 -9.02 9.01
CA GLU A 21 -9.91 -8.52 9.90
C GLU A 21 -10.19 -8.89 11.35
N GLN A 22 -11.44 -8.81 11.77
CA GLN A 22 -11.83 -9.19 13.13
C GLN A 22 -11.67 -10.68 13.40
N LYS A 23 -11.69 -11.51 12.34
CA LYS A 23 -11.57 -12.96 12.45
C LYS A 23 -10.15 -13.47 12.33
N LEU A 24 -9.17 -12.57 12.09
CA LEU A 24 -7.79 -12.97 11.96
C LEU A 24 -7.24 -13.48 13.29
N THR A 25 -6.46 -14.55 13.22
CA THR A 25 -5.74 -15.05 14.39
C THR A 25 -4.60 -14.09 14.75
N ASP A 26 -4.08 -14.22 15.97
CA ASP A 26 -2.94 -13.42 16.39
C ASP A 26 -1.70 -13.73 15.54
N ALA A 27 -1.52 -14.98 15.13
CA ALA A 27 -0.41 -15.36 14.26
C ALA A 27 -0.53 -14.68 12.89
N GLU A 28 -1.74 -14.62 12.33
CA GLU A 28 -1.99 -13.95 11.06
C GLU A 28 -1.74 -12.45 11.15
N ARG A 29 -2.17 -11.81 12.24
CA ARG A 29 -1.92 -10.39 12.47
C ARG A 29 -0.43 -10.10 12.58
N ARG A 30 0.32 -10.93 13.29
CA ARG A 30 1.77 -10.79 13.40
C ARG A 30 2.45 -10.97 12.05
N PHE A 31 1.97 -11.92 11.25
CA PHE A 31 2.49 -12.13 9.90
C PHE A 31 2.27 -10.89 9.04
N LEU A 32 1.07 -10.34 9.03
CA LEU A 32 0.78 -9.13 8.24
C LEU A 32 1.59 -7.93 8.70
N ALA A 33 1.74 -7.74 10.01
CA ALA A 33 2.55 -6.65 10.54
C ALA A 33 4.00 -6.77 10.08
N LYS A 34 4.54 -7.98 10.11
CA LYS A 34 5.90 -8.25 9.65
C LYS A 34 6.03 -8.00 8.15
N ALA A 35 5.04 -8.44 7.37
CA ALA A 35 5.03 -8.23 5.92
C ALA A 35 5.03 -6.74 5.59
N VAL A 36 4.21 -5.94 6.27
CA VAL A 36 4.15 -4.49 6.06
C VAL A 36 5.50 -3.85 6.40
N ASP A 37 6.11 -4.22 7.51
CA ASP A 37 7.41 -3.68 7.91
C ASP A 37 8.48 -3.97 6.85
N PHE A 38 8.53 -5.19 6.34
CA PHE A 38 9.47 -5.56 5.29
C PHE A 38 9.18 -4.83 3.98
N ILE A 39 7.90 -4.64 3.64
CA ILE A 39 7.53 -3.88 2.45
C ILE A 39 8.08 -2.46 2.54
N TYR A 40 7.91 -1.78 3.68
CA TYR A 40 8.45 -0.43 3.85
C TYR A 40 9.98 -0.40 3.78
N GLN A 41 10.66 -1.36 4.41
CA GLN A 41 12.12 -1.45 4.35
C GLN A 41 12.62 -1.63 2.92
N LEU A 42 12.01 -2.55 2.18
CA LEU A 42 12.41 -2.84 0.80
C LEU A 42 12.08 -1.68 -0.13
N LEU A 43 10.98 -0.99 0.12
CA LEU A 43 10.58 0.18 -0.66
C LEU A 43 11.61 1.30 -0.52
N ASP A 44 12.06 1.57 0.70
CA ASP A 44 13.09 2.59 0.96
C ASP A 44 14.41 2.27 0.25
N LYS A 45 14.73 1.00 0.13
CA LYS A 45 15.96 0.54 -0.55
C LYS A 45 15.75 0.33 -2.06
N ARG A 46 14.55 0.55 -2.57
CA ARG A 46 14.18 0.35 -3.97
C ARG A 46 14.35 -1.10 -4.44
N HIS A 47 14.18 -2.04 -3.53
CA HIS A 47 14.29 -3.48 -3.82
C HIS A 47 12.98 -4.22 -3.56
N LEU A 48 11.84 -3.51 -3.62
CA LEU A 48 10.55 -4.14 -3.36
C LEU A 48 10.09 -4.95 -4.56
N GLU A 49 10.20 -6.26 -4.43
CA GLU A 49 9.70 -7.25 -5.39
C GLU A 49 9.10 -8.41 -4.62
N VAL A 50 8.23 -9.18 -5.26
CA VAL A 50 7.60 -10.34 -4.63
C VAL A 50 8.68 -11.31 -4.10
N ASN A 51 9.70 -11.57 -4.91
CA ASN A 51 10.78 -12.50 -4.51
C ASN A 51 11.55 -12.00 -3.29
N THR A 52 11.88 -10.70 -3.24
CA THR A 52 12.62 -10.14 -2.12
C THR A 52 11.77 -10.14 -0.85
N LEU A 53 10.49 -9.86 -0.97
CA LEU A 53 9.59 -9.92 0.18
C LEU A 53 9.46 -11.36 0.70
N ALA A 54 9.31 -12.31 -0.20
CA ALA A 54 9.22 -13.72 0.18
C ALA A 54 10.48 -14.18 0.93
N GLU A 55 11.67 -13.80 0.43
CA GLU A 55 12.94 -14.10 1.09
C GLU A 55 12.97 -13.55 2.51
N LYS A 56 12.57 -12.31 2.70
CA LYS A 56 12.53 -11.67 4.02
C LYS A 56 11.60 -12.40 4.98
N LEU A 57 10.53 -12.96 4.46
CA LEU A 57 9.55 -13.71 5.24
C LEU A 57 9.89 -15.19 5.34
N CYS A 58 11.04 -15.60 4.80
CA CYS A 58 11.52 -17.00 4.84
C CYS A 58 10.54 -17.96 4.18
N MET A 59 9.95 -17.56 3.05
CA MET A 59 8.99 -18.36 2.30
C MET A 59 9.30 -18.30 0.81
N SER A 60 8.77 -19.29 0.08
CA SER A 60 8.80 -19.21 -1.37
C SER A 60 7.77 -18.18 -1.86
N PRO A 61 7.93 -17.64 -3.07
CA PRO A 61 6.90 -16.75 -3.64
C PRO A 61 5.52 -17.40 -3.68
N ARG A 62 5.47 -18.70 -3.94
CA ARG A 62 4.22 -19.45 -3.98
C ARG A 62 3.54 -19.51 -2.63
N GLN A 63 4.31 -19.78 -1.57
CA GLN A 63 3.81 -19.79 -0.20
C GLN A 63 3.30 -18.42 0.22
N LEU A 64 4.04 -17.37 -0.14
CA LEU A 64 3.64 -16.00 0.13
C LEU A 64 2.33 -15.66 -0.56
N HIS A 65 2.20 -16.05 -1.84
CA HIS A 65 0.97 -15.83 -2.60
C HIS A 65 -0.23 -16.48 -1.90
N ARG A 66 -0.11 -17.76 -1.59
CA ARG A 66 -1.19 -18.50 -0.92
C ARG A 66 -1.58 -17.86 0.40
N LYS A 67 -0.59 -17.49 1.20
CA LYS A 67 -0.85 -16.96 2.54
C LYS A 67 -1.51 -15.60 2.48
N LEU A 68 -1.02 -14.69 1.63
CA LEU A 68 -1.61 -13.37 1.49
C LEU A 68 -3.03 -13.44 0.92
N VAL A 69 -3.25 -14.27 -0.10
CA VAL A 69 -4.60 -14.43 -0.66
C VAL A 69 -5.55 -14.99 0.41
N ALA A 70 -5.10 -15.97 1.19
CA ALA A 70 -5.93 -16.55 2.23
C ALA A 70 -6.31 -15.55 3.32
N ILE A 71 -5.37 -14.67 3.71
CA ILE A 71 -5.59 -13.73 4.79
C ILE A 71 -6.28 -12.45 4.31
N THR A 72 -5.85 -11.89 3.18
CA THR A 72 -6.26 -10.55 2.73
C THR A 72 -7.16 -10.57 1.50
N GLY A 73 -7.16 -11.65 0.74
CA GLY A 73 -7.82 -11.70 -0.55
C GLY A 73 -6.99 -11.11 -1.68
N ASP A 74 -5.82 -10.56 -1.39
CA ASP A 74 -4.96 -9.91 -2.38
C ASP A 74 -3.72 -10.73 -2.69
N SER A 75 -3.28 -10.69 -3.96
CA SER A 75 -1.97 -11.23 -4.32
C SER A 75 -0.87 -10.37 -3.71
N PRO A 76 0.37 -10.88 -3.59
CA PRO A 76 1.48 -10.06 -3.09
C PRO A 76 1.68 -8.76 -3.88
N ALA A 77 1.60 -8.83 -5.22
CA ALA A 77 1.76 -7.62 -6.04
C ALA A 77 0.67 -6.59 -5.74
N SER A 78 -0.57 -7.04 -5.62
CA SER A 78 -1.70 -6.17 -5.30
C SER A 78 -1.58 -5.58 -3.90
N TYR A 79 -1.18 -6.40 -2.93
CA TYR A 79 -0.99 -5.96 -1.55
C TYR A 79 0.12 -4.90 -1.45
N MET A 80 1.26 -5.15 -2.13
CA MET A 80 2.36 -4.19 -2.17
C MET A 80 1.94 -2.87 -2.82
N LEU A 81 1.14 -2.95 -3.89
CA LEU A 81 0.64 -1.74 -4.55
C LEU A 81 -0.22 -0.91 -3.61
N LYS A 82 -1.09 -1.54 -2.85
CA LYS A 82 -1.91 -0.85 -1.85
C LYS A 82 -1.05 -0.12 -0.82
N ILE A 83 0.01 -0.75 -0.35
CA ILE A 83 0.94 -0.13 0.61
C ILE A 83 1.66 1.07 -0.03
N LYS A 84 2.14 0.92 -1.26
CA LYS A 84 2.78 2.01 -2.00
C LYS A 84 1.83 3.21 -2.13
N MET A 85 0.58 2.96 -2.45
CA MET A 85 -0.41 4.02 -2.64
C MET A 85 -0.77 4.68 -1.32
N GLN A 86 -0.83 3.94 -0.23
CA GLN A 86 -1.04 4.50 1.11
C GLN A 86 0.12 5.43 1.49
N LYS A 87 1.35 5.03 1.20
CA LYS A 87 2.52 5.87 1.42
C LYS A 87 2.43 7.16 0.59
N ALA A 88 2.07 7.02 -0.69
CA ALA A 88 1.92 8.18 -1.59
C ALA A 88 0.88 9.16 -1.05
N ARG A 89 -0.26 8.65 -0.62
CA ARG A 89 -1.32 9.49 -0.07
C ARG A 89 -0.86 10.22 1.19
N ASN A 90 -0.17 9.51 2.07
CA ASN A 90 0.39 10.10 3.27
C ASN A 90 1.36 11.24 2.92
N LEU A 91 2.26 11.03 1.96
CA LEU A 91 3.21 12.06 1.54
C LEU A 91 2.50 13.26 0.92
N LEU A 92 1.45 13.03 0.14
CA LEU A 92 0.65 14.12 -0.42
C LEU A 92 -0.01 14.96 0.67
N GLU A 93 -0.40 14.34 1.77
CA GLU A 93 -1.05 15.03 2.89
C GLU A 93 -0.06 15.72 3.80
N THR A 94 1.09 15.13 4.06
CA THR A 94 2.01 15.58 5.11
C THR A 94 3.24 16.31 4.60
N LYS A 95 3.54 16.22 3.31
CA LYS A 95 4.76 16.80 2.73
C LYS A 95 4.43 17.68 1.52
N PRO A 96 3.80 18.84 1.73
CA PRO A 96 3.39 19.71 0.61
C PRO A 96 4.56 20.25 -0.21
N GLY A 97 5.77 20.25 0.34
CA GLY A 97 6.96 20.69 -0.40
C GLY A 97 7.52 19.70 -1.39
N LEU A 98 7.05 18.42 -1.36
CA LEU A 98 7.51 17.42 -2.31
C LEU A 98 6.72 17.55 -3.62
N THR A 99 7.42 17.42 -4.75
CA THR A 99 6.75 17.37 -6.05
C THR A 99 6.09 16.00 -6.22
N ILE A 100 5.18 15.91 -7.19
CA ILE A 100 4.55 14.63 -7.50
C ILE A 100 5.59 13.61 -7.95
N GLU A 101 6.60 14.06 -8.72
CA GLU A 101 7.70 13.20 -9.16
C GLU A 101 8.50 12.67 -7.97
N ASP A 102 8.77 13.51 -6.98
CA ASP A 102 9.46 13.10 -5.76
C ASP A 102 8.69 12.02 -5.02
N ILE A 103 7.38 12.20 -4.92
CA ILE A 103 6.50 11.24 -4.23
C ILE A 103 6.49 9.92 -5.00
N ALA A 104 6.36 9.98 -6.32
CA ALA A 104 6.38 8.77 -7.16
C ALA A 104 7.67 7.99 -6.96
N ASP A 105 8.80 8.70 -6.94
CA ASP A 105 10.10 8.09 -6.73
C ASP A 105 10.21 7.43 -5.36
N ARG A 106 9.76 8.10 -4.32
CA ARG A 106 9.78 7.56 -2.95
C ARG A 106 8.86 6.36 -2.78
N CYS A 107 7.86 6.23 -3.64
CA CYS A 107 6.94 5.09 -3.63
C CYS A 107 7.37 3.98 -4.58
N GLY A 108 8.58 4.07 -5.15
CA GLY A 108 9.15 3.01 -5.96
C GLY A 108 8.72 3.00 -7.42
N PHE A 109 8.23 4.12 -7.93
CA PHE A 109 7.86 4.25 -9.34
C PHE A 109 9.00 4.92 -10.12
N GLU A 110 9.56 4.20 -11.07
CA GLU A 110 10.61 4.75 -11.95
C GLU A 110 10.06 5.77 -12.94
N HIS A 111 8.80 5.58 -13.36
CA HIS A 111 8.15 6.44 -14.35
C HIS A 111 6.92 7.08 -13.74
N THR A 112 6.96 8.40 -13.64
CA THR A 112 5.86 9.18 -13.05
C THR A 112 4.50 8.92 -13.69
N PRO A 113 4.36 8.76 -15.02
CA PRO A 113 3.06 8.43 -15.61
C PRO A 113 2.45 7.14 -15.07
N ASN A 114 3.27 6.14 -14.75
CA ASN A 114 2.77 4.90 -14.17
C ASN A 114 2.20 5.14 -12.77
N PHE A 115 2.84 6.03 -12.01
CA PHE A 115 2.33 6.43 -10.70
C PHE A 115 0.97 7.13 -10.83
N TYR A 116 0.85 8.08 -11.76
CA TYR A 116 -0.43 8.76 -12.00
C TYR A 116 -1.55 7.77 -12.33
N SER A 117 -1.27 6.84 -13.23
CA SER A 117 -2.27 5.84 -13.64
C SER A 117 -2.68 4.95 -12.47
N ALA A 118 -1.73 4.47 -11.68
CA ALA A 118 -2.00 3.61 -10.54
C ALA A 118 -2.80 4.35 -9.48
N PHE A 119 -2.41 5.58 -9.17
CA PHE A 119 -3.08 6.40 -8.17
C PHE A 119 -4.53 6.70 -8.58
N ARG A 120 -4.73 7.14 -9.83
CA ARG A 120 -6.05 7.43 -10.35
C ARG A 120 -6.94 6.19 -10.38
N LYS A 121 -6.39 5.06 -10.76
CA LYS A 121 -7.13 3.80 -10.77
C LYS A 121 -7.61 3.42 -9.38
N MET A 122 -6.77 3.60 -8.37
CA MET A 122 -7.10 3.22 -7.00
C MET A 122 -8.02 4.22 -6.29
N TYR A 123 -7.78 5.52 -6.47
CA TYR A 123 -8.48 6.56 -5.72
C TYR A 123 -9.48 7.37 -6.53
N GLY A 124 -9.53 7.19 -7.85
CA GLY A 124 -10.48 7.89 -8.71
C GLY A 124 -10.11 9.33 -9.05
N VAL A 125 -9.02 9.85 -8.50
CA VAL A 125 -8.54 11.21 -8.77
C VAL A 125 -7.03 11.16 -9.00
N THR A 126 -6.49 12.20 -9.66
CA THR A 126 -5.05 12.29 -9.84
C THR A 126 -4.37 12.69 -8.54
N PRO A 127 -3.06 12.42 -8.39
CA PRO A 127 -2.33 12.88 -7.20
C PRO A 127 -2.42 14.39 -6.99
N MET A 128 -2.38 15.16 -8.09
CA MET A 128 -2.48 16.62 -8.00
C MET A 128 -3.85 17.06 -7.52
N ASP A 129 -4.91 16.47 -8.04
CA ASP A 129 -6.28 16.77 -7.62
C ASP A 129 -6.50 16.41 -6.16
N TYR A 130 -5.96 15.29 -5.74
CA TYR A 130 -6.03 14.86 -4.35
C TYR A 130 -5.36 15.88 -3.43
N ARG A 131 -4.17 16.35 -3.83
CA ARG A 131 -3.42 17.36 -3.06
C ARG A 131 -4.20 18.67 -2.95
N ARG A 132 -4.82 19.11 -4.05
CA ARG A 132 -5.64 20.33 -4.06
C ARG A 132 -6.85 20.20 -3.15
N GLY A 133 -7.50 19.04 -3.15
CA GLY A 133 -8.63 18.77 -2.28
C GLY A 133 -8.26 18.85 -0.81
N ILE A 134 -7.04 18.44 -0.44
CA ILE A 134 -6.54 18.54 0.92
C ILE A 134 -6.31 20.00 1.31
N GLY A 135 -5.91 20.82 0.36
CA GLY A 135 -5.64 22.25 0.61
C GLY A 135 -6.89 23.08 0.80
N ILE A 136 -8.06 22.52 0.56
CA ILE A 136 -9.34 23.17 0.77
C ILE A 136 -9.81 22.89 2.20
#